data_abb99ab928650210910ad73c89d373e9
#
_entry.id   abb99ab928650210910ad73c89d373e9
#
_cell.length_a   1.000
_cell.length_b   1.000
_cell.length_c   1.000
_cell.angle_alpha   90.00
_cell.angle_beta   90.00
_cell.angle_gamma   90.00
#
_symmetry.space_group_name_H-M   'P 1'
#
loop_
_entity.id
_entity.type
_entity.pdbx_description
1 polymer ?
#
loop_
_entity_poly.entity_id
_entity_poly.type
_entity_poly.pdbx_seq_one_letter_code
_entity_poly.pdbx_strand_id
1 'polypeptide(L)'
;MRIGIDARKLYDYGIGTYIRNLVKQLARLDRETEFVLLCRPQDAPGLSALGENFRPVTETAGLYSVAEQIKIPWALKREKVSLFHAPHYVLPPLVPCRSVVTIHDCIHLMFPEYLPNQFALRYARSSIRMAARRADRVLTVSESSKRDILKFVDTDPDKIHVIYNAHDERFSHEPREEDVVRVRERYQLQDEFVLYAGNVKPHKNVERLIDAFQLVHARGLDHLKLVIIGDELSKSTAVRRAVHRHNLHKFVRFLGYLPEDTLAVMYRLAGLFVFPSLYEGFGLPPLEAMASGTPVVTSNVSSLPEVAGDAAVLVNPLDAGDIADGIMRVLTDETVRRDLRRKGLARARQFSWETSARRVREIYAQVGATMPSAAPPPVVADAGGAPHPVGGGKTPTE
;
A
#
# COMPACT_ATOMS: atom_id res chain seq x y z
N MET A 1 2.18 -8.66 -24.30
CA MET A 1 1.66 -9.33 -23.08
C MET A 1 0.47 -8.54 -22.58
N ARG A 2 -0.58 -9.20 -22.06
CA ARG A 2 -1.76 -8.53 -21.48
C ARG A 2 -1.82 -8.80 -19.99
N ILE A 3 -1.67 -7.76 -19.16
CA ILE A 3 -1.60 -7.87 -17.71
C ILE A 3 -2.89 -7.36 -17.08
N GLY A 4 -3.54 -8.19 -16.27
CA GLY A 4 -4.67 -7.79 -15.44
C GLY A 4 -4.20 -7.33 -14.08
N ILE A 5 -4.71 -6.20 -13.57
CA ILE A 5 -4.46 -5.72 -12.22
C ILE A 5 -5.80 -5.51 -11.51
N ASP A 6 -5.96 -6.02 -10.31
CA ASP A 6 -7.16 -5.77 -9.50
C ASP A 6 -7.08 -4.38 -8.83
N ALA A 7 -7.72 -3.40 -9.44
CA ALA A 7 -7.77 -2.02 -8.96
C ALA A 7 -9.05 -1.70 -8.16
N ARG A 8 -9.87 -2.68 -7.74
CA ARG A 8 -11.13 -2.44 -7.01
C ARG A 8 -10.93 -1.81 -5.63
N LYS A 9 -9.71 -1.88 -5.10
CA LYS A 9 -9.29 -1.26 -3.83
C LYS A 9 -8.56 0.08 -3.99
N LEU A 10 -8.78 0.78 -5.08
CA LEU A 10 -8.04 2.00 -5.46
C LEU A 10 -8.04 3.09 -4.37
N TYR A 11 -9.10 3.13 -3.54
CA TYR A 11 -9.25 4.13 -2.46
C TYR A 11 -9.22 3.53 -1.06
N ASP A 12 -8.78 2.27 -0.91
CA ASP A 12 -8.64 1.61 0.39
C ASP A 12 -7.30 1.98 1.04
N TYR A 13 -7.24 3.04 1.85
CA TYR A 13 -6.04 3.44 2.64
C TYR A 13 -4.68 3.08 1.97
N GLY A 14 -3.77 2.43 2.69
CA GLY A 14 -2.43 2.06 2.20
C GLY A 14 -2.41 1.16 0.96
N ILE A 15 -3.35 0.20 0.85
CA ILE A 15 -3.49 -0.65 -0.35
C ILE A 15 -3.86 0.20 -1.57
N GLY A 16 -4.79 1.14 -1.41
CA GLY A 16 -5.18 2.06 -2.47
C GLY A 16 -4.03 2.98 -2.88
N THR A 17 -3.25 3.47 -1.93
CA THR A 17 -2.04 4.26 -2.22
C THR A 17 -1.04 3.45 -3.04
N TYR A 18 -0.79 2.18 -2.68
CA TYR A 18 0.04 1.28 -3.48
C TYR A 18 -0.50 1.12 -4.91
N ILE A 19 -1.78 0.79 -5.07
CA ILE A 19 -2.37 0.55 -6.40
C ILE A 19 -2.30 1.80 -7.26
N ARG A 20 -2.73 2.97 -6.74
CA ARG A 20 -2.72 4.25 -7.47
C ARG A 20 -1.32 4.61 -7.98
N ASN A 21 -0.33 4.52 -7.09
CA ASN A 21 1.03 4.89 -7.45
C ASN A 21 1.68 3.87 -8.40
N LEU A 22 1.48 2.57 -8.17
CA LEU A 22 1.96 1.53 -9.08
C LEU A 22 1.41 1.74 -10.50
N VAL A 23 0.09 1.88 -10.64
CA VAL A 23 -0.56 2.03 -11.96
C VAL A 23 -0.15 3.34 -12.64
N LYS A 24 -0.05 4.46 -11.88
CA LYS A 24 0.44 5.75 -12.38
C LYS A 24 1.88 5.64 -12.91
N GLN A 25 2.76 4.93 -12.21
CA GLN A 25 4.14 4.76 -12.66
C GLN A 25 4.25 3.78 -13.83
N LEU A 26 3.48 2.70 -13.85
CA LEU A 26 3.43 1.80 -15.01
C LEU A 26 2.97 2.54 -16.26
N ALA A 27 2.02 3.47 -16.16
CA ALA A 27 1.57 4.29 -17.26
C ALA A 27 2.66 5.23 -17.81
N ARG A 28 3.61 5.65 -16.98
CA ARG A 28 4.77 6.45 -17.39
C ARG A 28 5.88 5.60 -18.02
N LEU A 29 6.08 4.38 -17.51
CA LEU A 29 7.24 3.53 -17.79
C LEU A 29 7.01 2.52 -18.94
N ASP A 30 5.77 2.18 -19.25
CA ASP A 30 5.43 1.10 -20.17
C ASP A 30 4.26 1.51 -21.07
N ARG A 31 4.54 1.66 -22.36
CA ARG A 31 3.57 2.03 -23.41
C ARG A 31 3.20 0.86 -24.33
N GLU A 32 3.88 -0.29 -24.18
CA GLU A 32 3.73 -1.45 -25.05
C GLU A 32 2.84 -2.53 -24.45
N THR A 33 2.91 -2.71 -23.14
CA THR A 33 2.09 -3.70 -22.43
C THR A 33 0.65 -3.22 -22.32
N GLU A 34 -0.29 -4.07 -22.66
CA GLU A 34 -1.72 -3.81 -22.41
C GLU A 34 -2.06 -4.11 -20.94
N PHE A 35 -2.61 -3.15 -20.24
CA PHE A 35 -3.06 -3.28 -18.86
C PHE A 35 -4.59 -3.31 -18.77
N VAL A 36 -5.14 -4.41 -18.25
CA VAL A 36 -6.57 -4.55 -17.94
C VAL A 36 -6.77 -4.28 -16.45
N LEU A 37 -7.43 -3.18 -16.12
CA LEU A 37 -7.67 -2.78 -14.74
C LEU A 37 -9.07 -3.17 -14.30
N LEU A 38 -9.18 -4.21 -13.46
CA LEU A 38 -10.46 -4.55 -12.85
C LEU A 38 -10.80 -3.50 -11.79
N CYS A 39 -11.85 -2.71 -11.98
CA CYS A 39 -12.15 -1.57 -11.14
C CYS A 39 -13.64 -1.43 -10.84
N ARG A 40 -13.99 -0.58 -9.88
CA ARG A 40 -15.39 -0.19 -9.65
C ARG A 40 -15.87 0.77 -10.74
N PRO A 41 -17.18 0.80 -11.06
CA PRO A 41 -17.71 1.65 -12.14
C PRO A 41 -17.31 3.13 -12.02
N GLN A 42 -17.32 3.67 -10.81
CA GLN A 42 -16.97 5.08 -10.56
C GLN A 42 -15.49 5.42 -10.81
N ASP A 43 -14.60 4.41 -10.80
CA ASP A 43 -13.15 4.60 -10.94
C ASP A 43 -12.68 4.52 -12.40
N ALA A 44 -13.52 3.95 -13.28
CA ALA A 44 -13.18 3.69 -14.67
C ALA A 44 -12.77 4.95 -15.46
N PRO A 45 -13.43 6.12 -15.35
CA PRO A 45 -13.02 7.33 -16.10
C PRO A 45 -11.60 7.78 -15.76
N GLY A 46 -11.23 7.80 -14.48
CA GLY A 46 -9.89 8.19 -14.04
C GLY A 46 -8.80 7.22 -14.51
N LEU A 47 -9.12 5.93 -14.57
CA LEU A 47 -8.20 4.91 -15.03
C LEU A 47 -8.03 4.89 -16.55
N SER A 48 -9.06 5.25 -17.32
CA SER A 48 -8.98 5.40 -18.78
C SER A 48 -8.05 6.55 -19.19
N ALA A 49 -7.92 7.57 -18.36
CA ALA A 49 -7.07 8.73 -18.64
C ALA A 49 -5.55 8.44 -18.49
N LEU A 50 -5.16 7.27 -18.00
CA LEU A 50 -3.75 6.90 -17.77
C LEU A 50 -2.97 6.66 -19.07
N GLY A 51 -3.64 6.22 -20.15
CA GLY A 51 -3.04 5.95 -21.45
C GLY A 51 -3.85 4.97 -22.29
N GLU A 52 -3.62 4.95 -23.59
CA GLU A 52 -4.36 4.07 -24.53
C GLU A 52 -4.16 2.57 -24.27
N ASN A 53 -3.03 2.20 -23.68
CA ASN A 53 -2.73 0.83 -23.29
C ASN A 53 -3.33 0.42 -21.93
N PHE A 54 -4.11 1.31 -21.26
CA PHE A 54 -4.81 1.04 -20.02
C PHE A 54 -6.31 0.90 -20.28
N ARG A 55 -6.82 -0.32 -20.05
CA ARG A 55 -8.23 -0.64 -20.30
C ARG A 55 -8.94 -0.96 -18.97
N PRO A 56 -9.78 -0.06 -18.44
CA PRO A 56 -10.63 -0.34 -17.31
C PRO A 56 -11.71 -1.35 -17.69
N VAL A 57 -11.93 -2.32 -16.79
CA VAL A 57 -13.00 -3.32 -16.86
C VAL A 57 -13.76 -3.28 -15.55
N THR A 58 -15.03 -2.88 -15.62
CA THR A 58 -15.85 -2.73 -14.43
C THR A 58 -16.22 -4.07 -13.83
N GLU A 59 -16.01 -4.22 -12.53
CA GLU A 59 -16.34 -5.39 -11.75
C GLU A 59 -17.06 -4.98 -10.46
N THR A 60 -18.26 -5.53 -10.28
CA THR A 60 -19.15 -5.21 -9.16
C THR A 60 -19.15 -6.25 -8.04
N ALA A 61 -18.40 -7.35 -8.20
CA ALA A 61 -18.29 -8.36 -7.15
C ALA A 61 -17.80 -7.72 -5.84
N GLY A 62 -18.52 -7.98 -4.77
CA GLY A 62 -18.11 -7.53 -3.43
C GLY A 62 -16.75 -8.13 -3.07
N LEU A 63 -15.91 -7.33 -2.41
CA LEU A 63 -14.63 -7.80 -1.88
C LEU A 63 -14.87 -8.91 -0.84
N TYR A 64 -14.03 -9.93 -0.85
CA TYR A 64 -14.11 -11.09 0.05
C TYR A 64 -15.40 -11.93 -0.10
N SER A 65 -16.11 -11.80 -1.23
CA SER A 65 -17.33 -12.55 -1.52
C SER A 65 -17.06 -13.83 -2.33
N VAL A 66 -18.01 -14.77 -2.28
CA VAL A 66 -17.98 -15.95 -3.16
C VAL A 66 -18.07 -15.55 -4.63
N ALA A 67 -18.84 -14.49 -4.94
CA ALA A 67 -18.97 -13.97 -6.30
C ALA A 67 -17.64 -13.53 -6.90
N GLU A 68 -16.74 -12.97 -6.08
CA GLU A 68 -15.38 -12.59 -6.49
C GLU A 68 -14.59 -13.79 -7.01
N GLN A 69 -14.74 -14.96 -6.38
CA GLN A 69 -13.99 -16.17 -6.74
C GLN A 69 -14.37 -16.73 -8.12
N ILE A 70 -15.52 -16.31 -8.67
CA ILE A 70 -16.04 -16.76 -9.97
C ILE A 70 -15.92 -15.64 -11.01
N LYS A 71 -16.35 -14.42 -10.67
CA LYS A 71 -16.41 -13.30 -11.62
C LYS A 71 -15.03 -12.83 -12.06
N ILE A 72 -14.05 -12.78 -11.14
CA ILE A 72 -12.68 -12.40 -11.50
C ILE A 72 -12.06 -13.36 -12.50
N PRO A 73 -12.00 -14.70 -12.29
CA PRO A 73 -11.50 -15.63 -13.29
C PRO A 73 -12.23 -15.52 -14.64
N TRP A 74 -13.54 -15.32 -14.63
CA TRP A 74 -14.31 -15.15 -15.85
C TRP A 74 -13.93 -13.86 -16.61
N ALA A 75 -13.79 -12.72 -15.90
CA ALA A 75 -13.34 -11.46 -16.47
C ALA A 75 -11.94 -11.59 -17.07
N LEU A 76 -11.00 -12.22 -16.36
CA LEU A 76 -9.63 -12.44 -16.84
C LEU A 76 -9.61 -13.30 -18.12
N LYS A 77 -10.44 -14.35 -18.19
CA LYS A 77 -10.57 -15.21 -19.37
C LYS A 77 -11.17 -14.43 -20.56
N ARG A 78 -12.26 -13.69 -20.33
CA ARG A 78 -12.93 -12.87 -21.36
C ARG A 78 -11.98 -11.83 -21.94
N GLU A 79 -11.19 -11.16 -21.09
CA GLU A 79 -10.24 -10.15 -21.50
C GLU A 79 -8.91 -10.75 -22.00
N LYS A 80 -8.77 -12.07 -22.08
CA LYS A 80 -7.56 -12.79 -22.54
C LYS A 80 -6.29 -12.36 -21.79
N VAL A 81 -6.41 -12.17 -20.47
CA VAL A 81 -5.29 -11.80 -19.60
C VAL A 81 -4.29 -12.96 -19.54
N SER A 82 -3.02 -12.67 -19.75
CA SER A 82 -1.93 -13.64 -19.68
C SER A 82 -1.21 -13.68 -18.33
N LEU A 83 -1.25 -12.56 -17.59
CA LEU A 83 -0.73 -12.46 -16.23
C LEU A 83 -1.70 -11.62 -15.40
N PHE A 84 -2.04 -12.09 -14.20
CA PHE A 84 -2.89 -11.36 -13.25
C PHE A 84 -2.11 -10.96 -12.00
N HIS A 85 -2.16 -9.69 -11.64
CA HIS A 85 -1.67 -9.18 -10.38
C HIS A 85 -2.83 -8.89 -9.43
N ALA A 86 -2.90 -9.62 -8.33
CA ALA A 86 -3.77 -9.32 -7.19
C ALA A 86 -2.97 -8.48 -6.17
N PRO A 87 -3.19 -7.16 -6.05
CA PRO A 87 -2.41 -6.28 -5.17
C PRO A 87 -2.89 -6.35 -3.70
N HIS A 88 -3.47 -7.45 -3.30
CA HIS A 88 -3.82 -7.85 -1.95
C HIS A 88 -3.92 -9.38 -1.87
N TYR A 89 -3.96 -9.94 -0.67
CA TYR A 89 -3.82 -11.38 -0.43
C TYR A 89 -4.97 -12.28 -0.94
N VAL A 90 -6.00 -11.74 -1.60
CA VAL A 90 -7.07 -12.56 -2.19
C VAL A 90 -6.74 -12.88 -3.64
N LEU A 91 -6.41 -14.12 -3.90
CA LEU A 91 -6.19 -14.69 -5.24
C LEU A 91 -7.25 -15.76 -5.48
N PRO A 92 -8.18 -15.59 -6.44
CA PRO A 92 -9.17 -16.61 -6.74
C PRO A 92 -8.53 -17.94 -7.11
N PRO A 93 -9.10 -19.10 -6.68
CA PRO A 93 -8.48 -20.40 -6.89
C PRO A 93 -8.43 -20.85 -8.36
N LEU A 94 -9.30 -20.31 -9.22
CA LEU A 94 -9.40 -20.69 -10.64
C LEU A 94 -8.94 -19.59 -11.59
N VAL A 95 -7.88 -18.82 -11.20
CA VAL A 95 -7.26 -17.85 -12.10
C VAL A 95 -6.72 -18.58 -13.34
N PRO A 96 -7.14 -18.16 -14.58
CA PRO A 96 -6.84 -18.89 -15.81
C PRO A 96 -5.46 -18.58 -16.42
N CYS A 97 -4.64 -17.80 -15.75
CA CYS A 97 -3.35 -17.31 -16.24
C CYS A 97 -2.30 -17.33 -15.12
N ARG A 98 -1.06 -16.94 -15.44
CA ARG A 98 -0.01 -16.71 -14.44
C ARG A 98 -0.44 -15.63 -13.46
N SER A 99 0.09 -15.67 -12.25
CA SER A 99 -0.34 -14.74 -11.19
C SER A 99 0.80 -14.23 -10.34
N VAL A 100 0.69 -12.95 -10.00
CA VAL A 100 1.49 -12.27 -9.00
C VAL A 100 0.54 -11.79 -7.91
N VAL A 101 0.94 -11.92 -6.65
CA VAL A 101 0.14 -11.43 -5.53
C VAL A 101 0.97 -10.48 -4.67
N THR A 102 0.39 -9.37 -4.20
CA THR A 102 1.02 -8.54 -3.17
C THR A 102 0.38 -8.84 -1.82
N ILE A 103 1.19 -9.25 -0.85
CA ILE A 103 0.81 -9.43 0.55
C ILE A 103 1.49 -8.31 1.33
N HIS A 104 0.73 -7.28 1.71
CA HIS A 104 1.27 -6.09 2.38
C HIS A 104 1.74 -6.39 3.80
N ASP A 105 0.98 -7.20 4.52
CA ASP A 105 1.25 -7.59 5.91
C ASP A 105 0.52 -8.88 6.28
N CYS A 106 0.81 -9.35 7.48
CA CYS A 106 0.15 -10.49 8.11
C CYS A 106 -0.65 -10.10 9.37
N ILE A 107 -1.18 -8.87 9.42
CA ILE A 107 -1.83 -8.33 10.63
C ILE A 107 -2.94 -9.24 11.15
N HIS A 108 -3.75 -9.83 10.28
CA HIS A 108 -4.84 -10.72 10.65
C HIS A 108 -4.37 -12.08 11.21
N LEU A 109 -3.10 -12.44 10.97
CA LEU A 109 -2.47 -13.65 11.52
C LEU A 109 -1.70 -13.33 12.80
N MET A 110 -1.17 -12.11 12.92
CA MET A 110 -0.46 -11.62 14.12
C MET A 110 -1.43 -11.26 15.25
N PHE A 111 -2.58 -10.65 14.91
CA PHE A 111 -3.59 -10.15 15.83
C PHE A 111 -4.98 -10.70 15.47
N PRO A 112 -5.22 -11.99 15.70
CA PRO A 112 -6.48 -12.64 15.34
C PRO A 112 -7.71 -12.02 16.03
N GLU A 113 -7.51 -11.39 17.19
CA GLU A 113 -8.54 -10.66 17.94
C GLU A 113 -9.10 -9.44 17.25
N TYR A 114 -8.44 -8.94 16.19
CA TYR A 114 -8.95 -7.83 15.38
C TYR A 114 -9.99 -8.26 14.33
N LEU A 115 -10.14 -9.57 14.16
CA LEU A 115 -11.16 -10.12 13.28
C LEU A 115 -12.47 -10.38 14.03
N PRO A 116 -13.64 -10.20 13.38
CA PRO A 116 -14.93 -10.25 14.05
C PRO A 116 -15.27 -11.65 14.59
N ASN A 117 -14.70 -12.70 14.04
CA ASN A 117 -14.96 -14.08 14.45
C ASN A 117 -13.94 -15.08 13.89
N GLN A 118 -14.01 -16.33 14.36
CA GLN A 118 -13.10 -17.41 13.95
C GLN A 118 -13.24 -17.80 12.47
N PHE A 119 -14.39 -17.59 11.85
CA PHE A 119 -14.56 -17.85 10.42
C PHE A 119 -13.77 -16.84 9.58
N ALA A 120 -13.79 -15.55 9.94
CA ALA A 120 -12.98 -14.53 9.31
C ALA A 120 -11.46 -14.83 9.46
N LEU A 121 -11.03 -15.33 10.61
CA LEU A 121 -9.64 -15.76 10.80
C LEU A 121 -9.26 -16.95 9.93
N ARG A 122 -10.12 -17.98 9.87
CA ARG A 122 -9.88 -19.15 9.00
C ARG A 122 -9.85 -18.73 7.52
N TYR A 123 -10.73 -17.84 7.10
CA TYR A 123 -10.76 -17.29 5.75
C TYR A 123 -9.46 -16.52 5.44
N ALA A 124 -9.07 -15.57 6.28
CA ALA A 124 -7.84 -14.79 6.10
C ALA A 124 -6.60 -15.70 6.02
N ARG A 125 -6.48 -16.65 6.95
CA ARG A 125 -5.37 -17.63 6.99
C ARG A 125 -5.33 -18.50 5.72
N SER A 126 -6.48 -19.01 5.29
CA SER A 126 -6.58 -19.82 4.08
C SER A 126 -6.26 -19.01 2.83
N SER A 127 -6.79 -17.79 2.73
CA SER A 127 -6.56 -16.91 1.58
C SER A 127 -5.10 -16.52 1.43
N ILE A 128 -4.43 -16.09 2.51
CA ILE A 128 -3.01 -15.74 2.50
C ILE A 128 -2.16 -16.97 2.11
N ARG A 129 -2.42 -18.15 2.72
CA ARG A 129 -1.71 -19.38 2.39
C ARG A 129 -1.90 -19.79 0.95
N MET A 130 -3.14 -19.77 0.46
CA MET A 130 -3.47 -20.12 -0.90
C MET A 130 -2.81 -19.16 -1.90
N ALA A 131 -2.90 -17.86 -1.66
CA ALA A 131 -2.29 -16.84 -2.50
C ALA A 131 -0.76 -17.01 -2.59
N ALA A 132 -0.09 -17.13 -1.44
CA ALA A 132 1.36 -17.29 -1.39
C ALA A 132 1.85 -18.59 -2.04
N ARG A 133 1.11 -19.72 -1.90
CA ARG A 133 1.49 -20.98 -2.49
C ARG A 133 1.24 -21.03 -4.00
N ARG A 134 0.14 -20.47 -4.47
CA ARG A 134 -0.31 -20.61 -5.86
C ARG A 134 0.24 -19.55 -6.80
N ALA A 135 0.44 -18.32 -6.33
CA ALA A 135 1.01 -17.29 -7.18
C ALA A 135 2.40 -17.67 -7.69
N ASP A 136 2.74 -17.31 -8.92
CA ASP A 136 4.08 -17.53 -9.48
C ASP A 136 5.14 -16.68 -8.75
N ARG A 137 4.76 -15.48 -8.31
CA ARG A 137 5.58 -14.60 -7.45
C ARG A 137 4.71 -13.94 -6.40
N VAL A 138 5.30 -13.72 -5.25
CA VAL A 138 4.71 -12.98 -4.13
C VAL A 138 5.49 -11.68 -3.95
N LEU A 139 4.81 -10.57 -3.98
CA LEU A 139 5.36 -9.27 -3.62
C LEU A 139 5.00 -8.95 -2.18
N THR A 140 5.90 -8.30 -1.49
CA THR A 140 5.62 -7.74 -0.17
C THR A 140 6.34 -6.41 -0.01
N VAL A 141 6.00 -5.64 1.03
CA VAL A 141 6.40 -4.22 1.10
C VAL A 141 7.56 -3.95 2.07
N SER A 142 8.05 -4.98 2.77
CA SER A 142 9.20 -4.88 3.68
C SER A 142 9.83 -6.25 3.93
N GLU A 143 11.08 -6.26 4.37
CA GLU A 143 11.74 -7.48 4.85
C GLU A 143 11.04 -8.04 6.11
N SER A 144 10.50 -7.15 6.94
CA SER A 144 9.66 -7.54 8.08
C SER A 144 8.45 -8.34 7.63
N SER A 145 7.69 -7.85 6.66
CA SER A 145 6.52 -8.56 6.10
C SER A 145 6.93 -9.87 5.41
N LYS A 146 8.10 -9.92 4.75
CA LYS A 146 8.64 -11.18 4.19
C LYS A 146 8.88 -12.22 5.28
N ARG A 147 9.52 -11.84 6.40
CA ARG A 147 9.71 -12.74 7.54
C ARG A 147 8.38 -13.24 8.10
N ASP A 148 7.38 -12.35 8.22
CA ASP A 148 6.05 -12.74 8.72
C ASP A 148 5.33 -13.70 7.76
N ILE A 149 5.40 -13.48 6.45
CA ILE A 149 4.85 -14.41 5.46
C ILE A 149 5.49 -15.79 5.64
N LEU A 150 6.81 -15.87 5.71
CA LEU A 150 7.54 -17.14 5.88
C LEU A 150 7.25 -17.82 7.23
N LYS A 151 6.96 -17.05 8.27
CA LYS A 151 6.55 -17.58 9.58
C LYS A 151 5.18 -18.26 9.54
N PHE A 152 4.21 -17.71 8.79
CA PHE A 152 2.84 -18.20 8.78
C PHE A 152 2.49 -19.10 7.59
N VAL A 153 3.30 -19.04 6.52
CA VAL A 153 3.05 -19.76 5.28
C VAL A 153 4.29 -20.52 4.86
N ASP A 154 4.14 -21.83 4.75
CA ASP A 154 5.14 -22.68 4.15
C ASP A 154 5.15 -22.44 2.63
N THR A 155 6.12 -21.64 2.14
CA THR A 155 6.33 -21.28 0.74
C THR A 155 7.80 -21.02 0.49
N ASP A 156 8.23 -21.11 -0.77
CA ASP A 156 9.60 -20.86 -1.19
C ASP A 156 10.01 -19.40 -0.93
N PRO A 157 11.08 -19.14 -0.15
CA PRO A 157 11.58 -17.80 0.10
C PRO A 157 12.00 -17.03 -1.16
N ASP A 158 12.47 -17.72 -2.20
CA ASP A 158 12.92 -17.12 -3.46
C ASP A 158 11.75 -16.63 -4.32
N LYS A 159 10.54 -17.09 -3.99
CA LYS A 159 9.30 -16.64 -4.60
C LYS A 159 8.85 -15.29 -4.07
N ILE A 160 9.34 -14.85 -2.89
CA ILE A 160 8.91 -13.64 -2.21
C ILE A 160 9.90 -12.50 -2.49
N HIS A 161 9.42 -11.47 -3.18
CA HIS A 161 10.18 -10.28 -3.55
C HIS A 161 9.72 -9.08 -2.72
N VAL A 162 10.68 -8.39 -2.08
CA VAL A 162 10.39 -7.15 -1.37
C VAL A 162 10.42 -5.98 -2.35
N ILE A 163 9.33 -5.26 -2.40
CA ILE A 163 9.12 -4.06 -3.21
C ILE A 163 8.64 -2.96 -2.27
N TYR A 164 9.53 -2.10 -1.86
CA TYR A 164 9.21 -1.02 -0.93
C TYR A 164 8.15 -0.09 -1.48
N ASN A 165 7.28 0.39 -0.59
CA ASN A 165 6.42 1.53 -0.89
C ASN A 165 7.25 2.83 -0.87
N ALA A 166 6.65 3.92 -1.32
CA ALA A 166 7.22 5.25 -1.22
C ALA A 166 6.15 6.26 -0.79
N HIS A 167 6.57 7.45 -0.41
CA HIS A 167 5.65 8.57 -0.17
C HIS A 167 5.16 9.15 -1.51
N ASP A 168 4.02 9.83 -1.49
CA ASP A 168 3.56 10.62 -2.62
C ASP A 168 4.42 11.89 -2.77
N GLU A 169 4.68 12.31 -4.01
CA GLU A 169 5.52 13.48 -4.34
C GLU A 169 5.09 14.75 -3.60
N ARG A 170 3.78 14.92 -3.32
CA ARG A 170 3.20 16.06 -2.59
C ARG A 170 3.81 16.29 -1.21
N PHE A 171 4.24 15.22 -0.51
CA PHE A 171 4.87 15.35 0.80
C PHE A 171 6.30 15.90 0.72
N SER A 172 6.95 15.84 -0.44
CA SER A 172 8.28 16.39 -0.67
C SER A 172 8.25 17.83 -1.21
N HIS A 173 7.12 18.28 -1.78
CA HIS A 173 7.00 19.62 -2.32
C HIS A 173 6.79 20.66 -1.22
N GLU A 174 7.39 21.84 -1.41
CA GLU A 174 7.11 23.00 -0.57
C GLU A 174 5.68 23.46 -0.83
N PRO A 175 4.80 23.55 0.19
CA PRO A 175 3.46 24.07 0.01
C PRO A 175 3.51 25.58 -0.30
N ARG A 176 2.51 26.07 -1.02
CA ARG A 176 2.38 27.52 -1.24
C ARG A 176 2.07 28.21 0.09
N GLU A 177 2.59 29.42 0.27
CA GLU A 177 2.36 30.21 1.49
C GLU A 177 0.86 30.38 1.80
N GLU A 178 0.03 30.57 0.78
CA GLU A 178 -1.42 30.68 0.91
C GLU A 178 -2.06 29.41 1.51
N ASP A 179 -1.56 28.24 1.15
CA ASP A 179 -2.05 26.97 1.69
C ASP A 179 -1.64 26.80 3.16
N VAL A 180 -0.43 27.26 3.51
CA VAL A 180 0.07 27.25 4.89
C VAL A 180 -0.77 28.18 5.77
N VAL A 181 -1.01 29.42 5.32
CA VAL A 181 -1.83 30.41 6.05
C VAL A 181 -3.24 29.85 6.25
N ARG A 182 -3.88 29.37 5.18
CA ARG A 182 -5.23 28.79 5.23
C ARG A 182 -5.34 27.63 6.22
N VAL A 183 -4.35 26.72 6.24
CA VAL A 183 -4.34 25.58 7.14
C VAL A 183 -4.14 26.04 8.58
N ARG A 184 -3.22 26.97 8.84
CA ARG A 184 -3.01 27.53 10.19
C ARG A 184 -4.27 28.18 10.74
N GLU A 185 -4.93 29.04 9.96
CA GLU A 185 -6.16 29.70 10.35
C GLU A 185 -7.31 28.73 10.58
N ARG A 186 -7.58 27.86 9.60
CA ARG A 186 -8.68 26.89 9.67
C ARG A 186 -8.59 25.96 10.87
N TYR A 187 -7.38 25.51 11.20
CA TYR A 187 -7.15 24.57 12.29
C TYR A 187 -6.57 25.25 13.54
N GLN A 188 -6.45 26.58 13.56
CA GLN A 188 -5.96 27.38 14.71
C GLN A 188 -4.61 26.83 15.24
N LEU A 189 -3.64 26.64 14.34
CA LEU A 189 -2.31 26.10 14.62
C LEU A 189 -1.31 27.27 14.80
N GLN A 190 -1.41 27.97 15.89
CA GLN A 190 -0.52 29.11 16.19
C GLN A 190 0.75 28.67 16.93
N ASP A 191 0.65 27.62 17.73
CA ASP A 191 1.71 27.09 18.55
C ASP A 191 2.33 25.81 17.94
N GLU A 192 3.49 25.43 18.45
CA GLU A 192 4.12 24.14 18.12
C GLU A 192 3.23 22.98 18.58
N PHE A 193 3.16 21.94 17.78
CA PHE A 193 2.35 20.75 18.09
C PHE A 193 3.03 19.45 17.68
N VAL A 194 2.69 18.38 18.40
CA VAL A 194 2.98 17.00 18.03
C VAL A 194 1.86 16.49 17.14
N LEU A 195 2.23 15.82 16.05
CA LEU A 195 1.29 15.27 15.08
C LEU A 195 1.26 13.75 15.15
N TYR A 196 0.07 13.19 15.11
CA TYR A 196 -0.21 11.79 14.75
C TYR A 196 -1.14 11.78 13.52
N ALA A 197 -0.84 10.94 12.52
CA ALA A 197 -1.72 10.73 11.37
C ALA A 197 -1.89 9.24 11.10
N GLY A 198 -3.15 8.79 11.00
CA GLY A 198 -3.50 7.40 10.76
C GLY A 198 -4.89 7.04 11.29
N ASN A 199 -5.40 5.86 10.96
CA ASN A 199 -6.65 5.36 11.56
C ASN A 199 -6.46 4.96 13.02
N VAL A 200 -7.55 4.84 13.76
CA VAL A 200 -7.53 4.48 15.18
C VAL A 200 -7.89 3.01 15.37
N LYS A 201 -7.03 2.14 14.87
CA LYS A 201 -7.11 0.71 15.15
C LYS A 201 -6.23 0.36 16.36
N PRO A 202 -6.52 -0.70 17.13
CA PRO A 202 -5.79 -1.03 18.36
C PRO A 202 -4.26 -1.11 18.17
N HIS A 203 -3.78 -1.70 17.06
CA HIS A 203 -2.35 -1.81 16.77
C HIS A 203 -1.67 -0.45 16.50
N LYS A 204 -2.42 0.61 16.20
CA LYS A 204 -1.89 1.96 16.04
C LYS A 204 -1.53 2.63 17.36
N ASN A 205 -1.98 2.06 18.50
CA ASN A 205 -1.50 2.35 19.85
C ASN A 205 -1.71 3.82 20.30
N VAL A 206 -2.78 4.45 19.81
CA VAL A 206 -3.06 5.88 20.08
C VAL A 206 -3.33 6.15 21.56
N GLU A 207 -3.92 5.19 22.29
CA GLU A 207 -4.15 5.32 23.73
C GLU A 207 -2.83 5.51 24.47
N ARG A 208 -1.82 4.67 24.17
CA ARG A 208 -0.51 4.80 24.83
C ARG A 208 0.24 6.06 24.40
N LEU A 209 -0.01 6.57 23.18
CA LEU A 209 0.48 7.89 22.80
C LEU A 209 -0.10 8.99 23.72
N ILE A 210 -1.38 8.91 24.06
CA ILE A 210 -2.01 9.86 24.99
C ILE A 210 -1.46 9.71 26.40
N ASP A 211 -1.23 8.48 26.86
CA ASP A 211 -0.58 8.22 28.16
C ASP A 211 0.85 8.82 28.20
N ALA A 212 1.63 8.63 27.11
CA ALA A 212 2.96 9.22 26.98
C ALA A 212 2.90 10.77 26.91
N PHE A 213 1.92 11.31 26.21
CA PHE A 213 1.74 12.77 26.10
C PHE A 213 1.42 13.42 27.45
N GLN A 214 0.68 12.74 28.30
CA GLN A 214 0.49 13.18 29.70
C GLN A 214 1.82 13.28 30.45
N LEU A 215 2.73 12.30 30.28
CA LEU A 215 4.05 12.32 30.90
C LEU A 215 4.91 13.48 30.35
N VAL A 216 4.80 13.82 29.08
CA VAL A 216 5.47 14.98 28.46
C VAL A 216 4.98 16.28 29.13
N HIS A 217 3.68 16.43 29.34
CA HIS A 217 3.10 17.59 30.06
C HIS A 217 3.62 17.67 31.50
N ALA A 218 3.62 16.56 32.23
CA ALA A 218 4.10 16.51 33.60
C ALA A 218 5.60 16.88 33.74
N ARG A 219 6.36 16.78 32.64
CA ARG A 219 7.80 17.13 32.57
C ARG A 219 8.09 18.54 32.07
N GLY A 220 7.07 19.41 32.01
CA GLY A 220 7.23 20.85 31.78
C GLY A 220 6.90 21.36 30.36
N LEU A 221 6.40 20.48 29.45
CA LEU A 221 5.87 20.91 28.16
C LEU A 221 4.32 20.95 28.18
N ASP A 222 3.76 21.58 29.22
CA ASP A 222 2.31 21.63 29.49
C ASP A 222 1.51 22.52 28.52
N HIS A 223 2.19 23.38 27.75
CA HIS A 223 1.60 24.18 26.66
C HIS A 223 1.47 23.43 25.33
N LEU A 224 2.17 22.30 25.18
CA LEU A 224 2.23 21.54 23.93
C LEU A 224 0.86 20.96 23.57
N LYS A 225 0.55 20.93 22.27
CA LYS A 225 -0.67 20.33 21.73
C LYS A 225 -0.36 19.02 20.98
N LEU A 226 -1.27 18.05 21.09
CA LEU A 226 -1.26 16.83 20.29
C LEU A 226 -2.41 16.89 19.28
N VAL A 227 -2.06 16.92 18.01
CA VAL A 227 -3.02 16.90 16.89
C VAL A 227 -3.08 15.48 16.34
N ILE A 228 -4.28 14.92 16.32
CA ILE A 228 -4.52 13.56 15.86
C ILE A 228 -5.44 13.61 14.63
N ILE A 229 -4.94 13.11 13.51
CA ILE A 229 -5.63 13.08 12.21
C ILE A 229 -5.96 11.64 11.84
N GLY A 230 -7.20 11.37 11.44
CA GLY A 230 -7.65 10.07 10.96
C GLY A 230 -9.13 9.82 11.15
N ASP A 231 -9.65 8.86 10.38
CA ASP A 231 -11.03 8.45 10.48
C ASP A 231 -11.35 7.70 11.78
N GLU A 232 -12.63 7.70 12.15
CA GLU A 232 -13.19 6.93 13.28
C GLU A 232 -12.71 7.36 14.69
N LEU A 233 -11.87 8.39 14.80
CA LEU A 233 -11.41 8.95 16.08
C LEU A 233 -12.58 9.29 17.00
N SER A 234 -13.64 9.86 16.43
CA SER A 234 -14.84 10.19 17.17
C SER A 234 -15.59 8.95 17.69
N LYS A 235 -15.34 7.77 17.13
CA LYS A 235 -15.97 6.50 17.51
C LYS A 235 -15.15 5.71 18.54
N SER A 236 -13.85 5.97 18.68
CA SER A 236 -12.99 5.26 19.63
C SER A 236 -13.25 5.69 21.07
N THR A 237 -14.06 4.90 21.79
CA THR A 237 -14.32 5.13 23.22
C THR A 237 -13.06 5.00 24.08
N ALA A 238 -12.10 4.19 23.66
CA ALA A 238 -10.85 3.94 24.38
C ALA A 238 -9.94 5.18 24.33
N VAL A 239 -9.73 5.76 23.15
CA VAL A 239 -8.96 6.99 22.98
C VAL A 239 -9.59 8.18 23.72
N ARG A 240 -10.92 8.32 23.65
CA ARG A 240 -11.62 9.36 24.41
C ARG A 240 -11.48 9.19 25.92
N ARG A 241 -11.58 7.95 26.43
CA ARG A 241 -11.37 7.66 27.86
C ARG A 241 -9.94 7.98 28.29
N ALA A 242 -8.93 7.75 27.46
CA ALA A 242 -7.55 8.13 27.78
C ALA A 242 -7.41 9.66 27.93
N VAL A 243 -7.96 10.44 26.98
CA VAL A 243 -7.97 11.92 27.07
C VAL A 243 -8.70 12.41 28.33
N HIS A 244 -9.84 11.80 28.65
CA HIS A 244 -10.62 12.15 29.86
C HIS A 244 -9.87 11.83 31.14
N ARG A 245 -9.29 10.62 31.23
CA ARG A 245 -8.53 10.15 32.41
C ARG A 245 -7.40 11.11 32.78
N HIS A 246 -6.74 11.69 31.79
CA HIS A 246 -5.60 12.57 31.97
C HIS A 246 -5.95 14.08 31.92
N ASN A 247 -7.25 14.45 31.80
CA ASN A 247 -7.72 15.83 31.69
C ASN A 247 -7.08 16.62 30.50
N LEU A 248 -6.76 15.93 29.40
CA LEU A 248 -6.06 16.50 28.25
C LEU A 248 -6.99 17.12 27.19
N HIS A 249 -8.26 17.41 27.49
CA HIS A 249 -9.25 17.92 26.53
C HIS A 249 -8.86 19.22 25.83
N LYS A 250 -8.08 20.08 26.51
CA LYS A 250 -7.62 21.35 25.95
C LYS A 250 -6.40 21.21 25.06
N PHE A 251 -5.68 20.09 25.15
CA PHE A 251 -4.38 19.87 24.53
C PHE A 251 -4.40 18.82 23.43
N VAL A 252 -5.36 17.89 23.45
CA VAL A 252 -5.53 16.86 22.39
C VAL A 252 -6.65 17.29 21.45
N ARG A 253 -6.33 17.43 20.18
CA ARG A 253 -7.27 17.82 19.12
C ARG A 253 -7.43 16.72 18.10
N PHE A 254 -8.68 16.41 17.78
CA PHE A 254 -9.03 15.43 16.76
C PHE A 254 -9.57 16.14 15.54
N LEU A 255 -8.95 15.95 14.37
CA LEU A 255 -9.32 16.66 13.15
C LEU A 255 -10.09 15.79 12.13
N GLY A 256 -10.26 14.49 12.43
CA GLY A 256 -10.91 13.58 11.47
C GLY A 256 -10.07 13.34 10.22
N TYR A 257 -10.73 13.01 9.11
CA TYR A 257 -10.09 12.85 7.81
C TYR A 257 -9.70 14.21 7.22
N LEU A 258 -8.48 14.31 6.71
CA LEU A 258 -8.01 15.47 5.94
C LEU A 258 -7.65 15.03 4.51
N PRO A 259 -7.92 15.89 3.51
CA PRO A 259 -7.38 15.71 2.16
C PRO A 259 -5.85 15.61 2.17
N GLU A 260 -5.29 14.82 1.28
CA GLU A 260 -3.83 14.55 1.24
C GLU A 260 -2.98 15.83 1.11
N ASP A 261 -3.45 16.85 0.35
CA ASP A 261 -2.75 18.13 0.23
C ASP A 261 -2.73 18.91 1.56
N THR A 262 -3.85 18.90 2.30
CA THR A 262 -3.92 19.50 3.65
C THR A 262 -3.05 18.72 4.62
N LEU A 263 -3.03 17.39 4.53
CA LEU A 263 -2.19 16.53 5.37
C LEU A 263 -0.70 16.81 5.14
N ALA A 264 -0.27 17.05 3.90
CA ALA A 264 1.12 17.42 3.59
C ALA A 264 1.54 18.73 4.29
N VAL A 265 0.66 19.74 4.30
CA VAL A 265 0.88 20.97 5.05
C VAL A 265 0.95 20.70 6.55
N MET A 266 0.06 19.84 7.09
CA MET A 266 0.05 19.49 8.52
C MET A 266 1.34 18.81 8.97
N TYR A 267 1.88 17.88 8.16
CA TYR A 267 3.19 17.29 8.44
C TYR A 267 4.26 18.38 8.56
N ARG A 268 4.35 19.27 7.57
CA ARG A 268 5.39 20.31 7.53
C ARG A 268 5.29 21.31 8.67
N LEU A 269 4.09 21.60 9.16
CA LEU A 269 3.86 22.51 10.28
C LEU A 269 4.13 21.89 11.65
N ALA A 270 4.13 20.55 11.73
CA ALA A 270 4.33 19.85 12.99
C ALA A 270 5.79 19.99 13.49
N GLY A 271 5.97 20.25 14.76
CA GLY A 271 7.28 20.22 15.42
C GLY A 271 7.85 18.81 15.51
N LEU A 272 6.97 17.82 15.61
CA LEU A 272 7.31 16.41 15.73
C LEU A 272 6.15 15.53 15.23
N PHE A 273 6.47 14.45 14.51
CA PHE A 273 5.54 13.38 14.18
C PHE A 273 5.79 12.15 15.07
N VAL A 274 4.75 11.62 15.72
CA VAL A 274 4.85 10.46 16.61
C VAL A 274 3.96 9.34 16.13
N PHE A 275 4.55 8.14 15.94
CA PHE A 275 3.84 6.99 15.38
C PHE A 275 4.23 5.70 16.12
N PRO A 276 3.68 5.45 17.33
CA PRO A 276 4.07 4.34 18.19
C PRO A 276 3.29 3.06 17.89
N SER A 277 3.12 2.72 16.61
CA SER A 277 2.36 1.55 16.17
C SER A 277 3.01 0.24 16.63
N LEU A 278 2.20 -0.72 17.04
CA LEU A 278 2.64 -2.05 17.46
C LEU A 278 3.02 -2.95 16.28
N TYR A 279 2.46 -2.66 15.11
CA TYR A 279 2.69 -3.45 13.91
C TYR A 279 2.32 -2.67 12.63
N GLU A 280 3.18 -2.74 11.63
CA GLU A 280 2.97 -2.18 10.29
C GLU A 280 3.56 -3.12 9.22
N GLY A 281 2.91 -3.15 8.05
CA GLY A 281 3.49 -3.80 6.88
C GLY A 281 4.66 -3.01 6.31
N PHE A 282 4.57 -1.65 6.37
CA PHE A 282 5.63 -0.75 5.89
C PHE A 282 5.84 0.45 6.82
N GLY A 283 4.89 1.36 6.89
CA GLY A 283 5.02 2.61 7.66
C GLY A 283 5.06 3.84 6.76
N LEU A 284 4.03 4.00 5.92
CA LEU A 284 3.89 5.19 5.06
C LEU A 284 3.86 6.50 5.86
N PRO A 285 3.09 6.65 6.97
CA PRO A 285 3.03 7.91 7.69
C PRO A 285 4.36 8.44 8.24
N PRO A 286 5.23 7.62 8.86
CA PRO A 286 6.59 8.05 9.20
C PRO A 286 7.42 8.51 8.00
N LEU A 287 7.31 7.81 6.87
CA LEU A 287 8.02 8.17 5.65
C LEU A 287 7.51 9.49 5.05
N GLU A 288 6.20 9.72 5.07
CA GLU A 288 5.55 10.98 4.65
C GLU A 288 6.01 12.16 5.53
N ALA A 289 6.07 11.96 6.85
CA ALA A 289 6.61 12.95 7.78
C ALA A 289 8.08 13.29 7.47
N MET A 290 8.93 12.28 7.24
CA MET A 290 10.32 12.46 6.86
C MET A 290 10.45 13.21 5.53
N ALA A 291 9.63 12.88 4.52
CA ALA A 291 9.61 13.55 3.23
C ALA A 291 9.21 15.04 3.35
N SER A 292 8.33 15.34 4.31
CA SER A 292 7.92 16.70 4.65
C SER A 292 8.95 17.46 5.50
N GLY A 293 10.06 16.82 5.89
CA GLY A 293 11.08 17.41 6.74
C GLY A 293 10.70 17.52 8.21
N THR A 294 9.74 16.72 8.67
CA THR A 294 9.31 16.66 10.07
C THR A 294 10.12 15.61 10.81
N PRO A 295 10.70 15.91 11.98
CA PRO A 295 11.33 14.91 12.83
C PRO A 295 10.34 13.82 13.24
N VAL A 296 10.82 12.59 13.42
CA VAL A 296 9.97 11.42 13.67
C VAL A 296 10.39 10.68 14.93
N VAL A 297 9.41 10.34 15.77
CA VAL A 297 9.50 9.31 16.81
C VAL A 297 8.61 8.16 16.40
N THR A 298 9.16 6.94 16.29
CA THR A 298 8.37 5.77 15.89
C THR A 298 8.84 4.50 16.63
N SER A 299 8.10 3.42 16.47
CA SER A 299 8.38 2.18 17.20
C SER A 299 9.64 1.47 16.71
N ASN A 300 10.29 0.74 17.62
CA ASN A 300 11.42 -0.14 17.35
C ASN A 300 11.00 -1.55 16.91
N VAL A 301 9.76 -1.75 16.44
CA VAL A 301 9.20 -3.06 16.06
C VAL A 301 8.67 -3.08 14.62
N SER A 302 8.44 -4.30 14.11
CA SER A 302 7.86 -4.53 12.78
C SER A 302 8.73 -3.95 11.65
N SER A 303 8.14 -3.30 10.66
CA SER A 303 8.84 -2.66 9.54
C SER A 303 9.36 -1.25 9.85
N LEU A 304 8.96 -0.66 10.98
CA LEU A 304 9.26 0.74 11.30
C LEU A 304 10.76 1.03 11.44
N PRO A 305 11.59 0.18 12.10
CA PRO A 305 13.04 0.36 12.10
C PRO A 305 13.67 0.25 10.70
N GLU A 306 13.15 -0.67 9.88
CA GLU A 306 13.61 -0.86 8.50
C GLU A 306 13.34 0.37 7.63
N VAL A 307 12.17 0.99 7.79
CA VAL A 307 11.80 2.19 7.02
C VAL A 307 12.50 3.44 7.57
N ALA A 308 12.58 3.59 8.87
CA ALA A 308 13.15 4.78 9.50
C ALA A 308 14.69 4.83 9.43
N GLY A 309 15.37 3.68 9.54
CA GLY A 309 16.81 3.64 9.67
C GLY A 309 17.30 4.44 10.89
N ASP A 310 18.27 5.33 10.67
CA ASP A 310 18.80 6.26 11.68
C ASP A 310 18.14 7.65 11.63
N ALA A 311 17.05 7.79 10.88
CA ALA A 311 16.36 9.06 10.64
C ALA A 311 15.17 9.31 11.58
N ALA A 312 14.97 8.48 12.61
CA ALA A 312 13.97 8.66 13.65
C ALA A 312 14.51 8.27 15.01
N VAL A 313 13.87 8.74 16.06
CA VAL A 313 14.02 8.17 17.40
C VAL A 313 13.15 6.92 17.47
N LEU A 314 13.76 5.78 17.72
CA LEU A 314 13.08 4.50 17.88
C LEU A 314 12.77 4.24 19.35
N VAL A 315 11.51 3.93 19.65
CA VAL A 315 11.00 3.73 21.02
C VAL A 315 10.30 2.38 21.16
N ASN A 316 10.26 1.87 22.37
CA ASN A 316 9.44 0.71 22.71
C ASN A 316 7.95 1.13 22.73
N PRO A 317 7.12 0.65 21.80
CA PRO A 317 5.72 1.06 21.75
C PRO A 317 4.87 0.53 22.91
N LEU A 318 5.40 -0.38 23.71
CA LEU A 318 4.73 -0.91 24.89
C LEU A 318 4.99 -0.09 26.16
N ASP A 319 5.89 0.90 26.12
CA ASP A 319 6.28 1.73 27.24
C ASP A 319 5.95 3.21 26.96
N ALA A 320 4.97 3.75 27.70
CA ALA A 320 4.59 5.15 27.57
C ALA A 320 5.71 6.10 28.04
N GLY A 321 6.56 5.66 28.98
CA GLY A 321 7.73 6.41 29.43
C GLY A 321 8.77 6.57 28.32
N ASP A 322 9.10 5.49 27.64
CA ASP A 322 10.06 5.51 26.51
C ASP A 322 9.55 6.33 25.32
N ILE A 323 8.23 6.28 25.04
CA ILE A 323 7.60 7.15 24.03
C ILE A 323 7.73 8.63 24.48
N ALA A 324 7.46 8.93 25.75
CA ALA A 324 7.59 10.29 26.28
C ALA A 324 9.06 10.78 26.25
N ASP A 325 10.03 9.92 26.60
CA ASP A 325 11.47 10.22 26.51
C ASP A 325 11.87 10.55 25.07
N GLY A 326 11.39 9.77 24.10
CA GLY A 326 11.61 10.03 22.69
C GLY A 326 11.05 11.38 22.24
N ILE A 327 9.83 11.73 22.66
CA ILE A 327 9.19 13.01 22.38
C ILE A 327 10.01 14.16 23.02
N MET A 328 10.32 14.06 24.30
CA MET A 328 11.10 15.08 25.03
C MET A 328 12.46 15.30 24.37
N ARG A 329 13.19 14.24 24.05
CA ARG A 329 14.50 14.31 23.40
C ARG A 329 14.48 15.14 22.12
N VAL A 330 13.46 14.95 21.27
CA VAL A 330 13.36 15.70 20.00
C VAL A 330 12.94 17.14 20.23
N LEU A 331 12.02 17.40 21.16
CA LEU A 331 11.48 18.75 21.39
C LEU A 331 12.40 19.66 22.20
N THR A 332 13.26 19.10 23.07
CA THR A 332 14.15 19.88 23.93
C THR A 332 15.60 19.97 23.44
N ASP A 333 16.00 19.13 22.46
CA ASP A 333 17.35 19.16 21.87
C ASP A 333 17.28 19.56 20.37
N GLU A 334 17.57 20.82 20.11
CA GLU A 334 17.55 21.40 18.76
C GLU A 334 18.59 20.75 17.83
N THR A 335 19.69 20.20 18.38
CA THR A 335 20.70 19.49 17.59
C THR A 335 20.16 18.16 17.08
N VAL A 336 19.49 17.40 17.95
CA VAL A 336 18.80 16.15 17.59
C VAL A 336 17.69 16.46 16.57
N ARG A 337 16.88 17.48 16.80
CA ARG A 337 15.79 17.90 15.90
C ARG A 337 16.32 18.17 14.48
N ARG A 338 17.36 18.98 14.35
CA ARG A 338 17.98 19.33 13.05
C ARG A 338 18.61 18.12 12.35
N ASP A 339 19.29 17.26 13.12
CA ASP A 339 19.90 16.04 12.56
C ASP A 339 18.83 15.07 12.02
N LEU A 340 17.75 14.82 12.78
CA LEU A 340 16.63 13.99 12.36
C LEU A 340 15.93 14.54 11.11
N ARG A 341 15.72 15.88 11.04
CA ARG A 341 15.16 16.54 9.85
C ARG A 341 16.02 16.29 8.62
N ARG A 342 17.33 16.51 8.73
CA ARG A 342 18.29 16.29 7.65
C ARG A 342 18.32 14.83 7.20
N LYS A 343 18.42 13.90 8.14
CA LYS A 343 18.42 12.45 7.90
C LYS A 343 17.10 11.98 7.32
N GLY A 344 15.96 12.48 7.82
CA GLY A 344 14.62 12.15 7.35
C GLY A 344 14.44 12.46 5.88
N LEU A 345 14.80 13.68 5.46
CA LEU A 345 14.76 14.08 4.06
C LEU A 345 15.66 13.20 3.18
N ALA A 346 16.85 12.84 3.64
CA ALA A 346 17.75 11.95 2.92
C ALA A 346 17.20 10.51 2.85
N ARG A 347 16.60 10.03 3.93
CA ARG A 347 16.00 8.70 4.01
C ARG A 347 14.80 8.56 3.09
N ALA A 348 13.89 9.54 3.09
CA ALA A 348 12.70 9.53 2.25
C ALA A 348 13.03 9.44 0.75
N ARG A 349 14.12 10.08 0.29
CA ARG A 349 14.60 10.02 -1.10
C ARG A 349 15.05 8.63 -1.56
N GLN A 350 15.34 7.70 -0.64
CA GLN A 350 15.73 6.34 -0.96
C GLN A 350 14.52 5.47 -1.41
N PHE A 351 13.30 5.93 -1.16
CA PHE A 351 12.07 5.25 -1.53
C PHE A 351 11.41 5.98 -2.70
N SER A 352 11.18 5.26 -3.79
CA SER A 352 10.62 5.83 -5.02
C SER A 352 9.61 4.87 -5.64
N TRP A 353 8.41 5.37 -5.91
CA TRP A 353 7.38 4.62 -6.64
C TRP A 353 7.83 4.24 -8.05
N GLU A 354 8.67 5.05 -8.69
CA GLU A 354 9.24 4.72 -9.99
C GLU A 354 10.13 3.47 -9.89
N THR A 355 11.04 3.43 -8.91
CA THR A 355 11.90 2.27 -8.66
C THR A 355 11.08 1.03 -8.34
N SER A 356 10.05 1.16 -7.52
CA SER A 356 9.14 0.07 -7.17
C SER A 356 8.40 -0.47 -8.40
N ALA A 357 7.87 0.42 -9.24
CA ALA A 357 7.16 0.03 -10.47
C ALA A 357 8.10 -0.61 -11.51
N ARG A 358 9.36 -0.14 -11.65
CA ARG A 358 10.38 -0.78 -12.51
C ARG A 358 10.62 -2.22 -12.05
N ARG A 359 10.79 -2.43 -10.75
CA ARG A 359 11.00 -3.76 -10.18
C ARG A 359 9.79 -4.68 -10.37
N VAL A 360 8.57 -4.17 -10.18
CA VAL A 360 7.33 -4.92 -10.46
C VAL A 360 7.24 -5.30 -11.94
N ARG A 361 7.58 -4.39 -12.86
CA ARG A 361 7.61 -4.65 -14.30
C ARG A 361 8.61 -5.74 -14.67
N GLU A 362 9.81 -5.74 -14.08
CA GLU A 362 10.80 -6.80 -14.25
C GLU A 362 10.25 -8.17 -13.82
N ILE A 363 9.54 -8.22 -12.69
CA ILE A 363 8.91 -9.46 -12.20
C ILE A 363 7.80 -9.92 -13.16
N TYR A 364 7.00 -8.99 -13.70
CA TYR A 364 6.01 -9.33 -14.72
C TYR A 364 6.67 -9.94 -15.98
N ALA A 365 7.77 -9.36 -16.44
CA ALA A 365 8.52 -9.87 -17.58
C ALA A 365 9.08 -11.27 -17.31
N GLN A 366 9.65 -11.52 -16.13
CA GLN A 366 10.17 -12.83 -15.72
C GLN A 366 9.06 -13.89 -15.69
N VAL A 367 7.90 -13.57 -15.10
CA VAL A 367 6.75 -14.48 -15.06
C VAL A 367 6.18 -14.71 -16.47
N GLY A 368 6.14 -13.68 -17.30
CA GLY A 368 5.69 -13.77 -18.69
C GLY A 368 6.62 -14.62 -19.57
N ALA A 369 7.93 -14.52 -19.38
CA ALA A 369 8.93 -15.28 -20.15
C ALA A 369 8.89 -16.79 -19.86
N THR A 370 8.41 -17.22 -18.71
CA THR A 370 8.21 -18.64 -18.36
C THR A 370 6.95 -19.25 -18.99
N MET A 371 6.18 -18.47 -19.76
CA MET A 371 5.06 -19.02 -20.55
C MET A 371 5.60 -19.90 -21.68
N PRO A 372 5.03 -21.11 -21.91
CA PRO A 372 5.28 -21.83 -23.15
C PRO A 372 4.92 -20.88 -24.32
N SER A 373 5.83 -20.71 -25.27
CA SER A 373 5.51 -20.00 -26.51
C SER A 373 4.18 -20.59 -27.06
N ALA A 374 3.19 -19.71 -27.28
CA ALA A 374 1.97 -20.15 -27.93
C ALA A 374 2.39 -20.88 -29.23
N ALA A 375 2.03 -22.14 -29.35
CA ALA A 375 2.33 -22.90 -30.58
C ALA A 375 1.84 -22.07 -31.78
N PRO A 376 2.66 -21.91 -32.83
CA PRO A 376 2.21 -21.17 -34.00
C PRO A 376 0.90 -21.82 -34.49
N PRO A 377 -0.06 -21.06 -35.01
CA PRO A 377 -1.30 -21.61 -35.55
C PRO A 377 -0.94 -22.70 -36.54
N PRO A 378 -1.69 -23.80 -36.55
CA PRO A 378 -1.41 -24.89 -37.50
C PRO A 378 -1.36 -24.29 -38.92
N VAL A 379 -0.26 -24.50 -39.62
CA VAL A 379 -0.13 -24.14 -41.01
C VAL A 379 -1.24 -24.93 -41.72
N VAL A 380 -2.25 -24.24 -42.19
CA VAL A 380 -3.26 -24.80 -43.07
C VAL A 380 -2.50 -25.24 -44.32
N ALA A 381 -2.21 -26.54 -44.45
CA ALA A 381 -1.65 -27.07 -45.64
C ALA A 381 -2.65 -26.78 -46.78
N ASP A 382 -2.21 -25.96 -47.70
CA ASP A 382 -2.94 -25.66 -48.92
C ASP A 382 -3.21 -27.04 -49.59
N ALA A 383 -4.46 -27.45 -49.65
CA ALA A 383 -4.90 -28.64 -50.35
C ALA A 383 -4.67 -28.38 -51.84
N GLY A 384 -3.45 -28.75 -52.26
CA GLY A 384 -3.01 -28.66 -53.66
C GLY A 384 -3.99 -29.35 -54.58
N GLY A 385 -4.24 -28.68 -55.67
CA GLY A 385 -5.21 -28.97 -56.70
C GLY A 385 -5.35 -30.44 -57.11
N ALA A 386 -6.58 -30.83 -57.31
CA ALA A 386 -6.95 -32.06 -57.98
C ALA A 386 -6.44 -32.06 -59.43
N PRO A 387 -5.86 -33.18 -59.92
CA PRO A 387 -5.45 -33.25 -61.33
C PRO A 387 -6.68 -33.33 -62.25
N HIS A 388 -6.72 -32.50 -63.27
CA HIS A 388 -7.71 -32.57 -64.34
C HIS A 388 -7.57 -33.87 -65.11
N PRO A 389 -8.67 -34.55 -65.46
CA PRO A 389 -8.62 -35.78 -66.34
C PRO A 389 -8.31 -35.38 -67.80
N VAL A 390 -7.25 -35.93 -68.32
CA VAL A 390 -6.87 -35.86 -69.75
C VAL A 390 -7.88 -36.60 -70.59
N GLY A 391 -8.54 -35.91 -71.50
CA GLY A 391 -9.50 -36.44 -72.44
C GLY A 391 -8.84 -37.39 -73.45
N GLY A 392 -9.37 -38.58 -73.51
CA GLY A 392 -8.96 -39.60 -74.52
C GLY A 392 -9.44 -39.26 -75.95
N GLY A 393 -8.51 -39.05 -76.83
CA GLY A 393 -8.78 -38.94 -78.27
C GLY A 393 -9.21 -40.32 -78.86
N LYS A 394 -10.30 -40.31 -79.60
CA LYS A 394 -10.71 -41.42 -80.48
C LYS A 394 -9.96 -41.32 -81.78
N THR A 395 -9.25 -42.31 -82.15
CA THR A 395 -8.80 -42.57 -83.52
C THR A 395 -9.93 -43.18 -84.32
N PRO A 396 -10.12 -42.86 -85.62
CA PRO A 396 -11.04 -43.53 -86.47
C PRO A 396 -10.33 -44.67 -87.19
N THR A 397 -11.00 -45.83 -87.29
CA THR A 397 -10.69 -46.89 -88.21
C THR A 397 -11.79 -47.00 -89.22
N GLU A 398 -11.35 -47.21 -90.45
CA GLU A 398 -12.23 -47.69 -91.48
C GLU A 398 -13.22 -48.74 -91.02
#